data_15503b804dcc3a3b570da994239c3e6c
#
_entry.id   15503b804dcc3a3b570da994239c3e6c
#
_cell.length_a   1.000
_cell.length_b   1.000
_cell.length_c   1.000
_cell.angle_alpha   90.00
_cell.angle_beta   90.00
_cell.angle_gamma   90.00
#
_symmetry.space_group_name_H-M   'P 1'
#
loop_
_entity.id
_entity.type
_entity.pdbx_description
1 polymer ?
#
loop_
_entity_poly.entity_id
_entity_poly.type
_entity_poly.pdbx_seq_one_letter_code
_entity_poly.pdbx_strand_id
1 'polypeptide(L)'
;MQKYELMFIINPSLQEEERNKLIGEIKAELKSASLKIINEDVWGEKDFAYKIKGSKNGYYIVYKLESERCEFFDLVKSFNLKKDIWRHLFLKIED
;
A
#
# COMPACT_ATOMS: atom_id res chain seq x y z
N MET A 1 20.14 7.80 0.23
CA MET A 1 18.93 6.96 0.05
C MET A 1 17.75 7.80 -0.39
N GLN A 2 16.94 7.25 -1.26
CA GLN A 2 15.69 7.88 -1.66
C GLN A 2 14.61 7.57 -0.65
N LYS A 3 13.74 8.52 -0.40
CA LYS A 3 12.59 8.34 0.48
C LYS A 3 11.31 8.29 -0.33
N TYR A 4 10.41 7.40 0.06
CA TYR A 4 9.15 7.19 -0.63
C TYR A 4 8.00 7.13 0.36
N GLU A 5 6.82 7.44 -0.14
CA GLU A 5 5.58 7.25 0.59
C GLU A 5 4.66 6.41 -0.26
N LEU A 6 4.09 5.36 0.32
CA LEU A 6 3.22 4.42 -0.39
C LEU A 6 1.92 4.30 0.38
N MET A 7 0.83 4.72 -0.25
CA MET A 7 -0.50 4.61 0.33
C MET A 7 -1.28 3.52 -0.40
N PHE A 8 -1.97 2.69 0.38
CA PHE A 8 -2.86 1.66 -0.14
C PHE A 8 -4.29 1.94 0.29
N ILE A 9 -5.22 1.65 -0.62
CA ILE A 9 -6.64 1.55 -0.31
C ILE A 9 -7.02 0.10 -0.54
N ILE A 10 -7.38 -0.58 0.54
CA ILE A 10 -7.67 -2.01 0.55
C ILE A 10 -9.17 -2.22 0.71
N ASN A 11 -9.67 -3.31 0.14
CA ASN A 11 -11.07 -3.73 0.26
C ASN A 11 -11.50 -3.75 1.73
N PRO A 12 -12.45 -2.92 2.14
CA PRO A 12 -12.88 -2.84 3.55
C PRO A 12 -13.71 -4.05 4.00
N SER A 13 -14.17 -4.87 3.06
CA SER A 13 -14.99 -6.05 3.39
C SER A 13 -14.16 -7.25 3.83
N LEU A 14 -12.83 -7.17 3.75
CA LEU A 14 -11.97 -8.25 4.22
C LEU A 14 -12.09 -8.43 5.73
N GLN A 15 -12.12 -9.70 6.15
CA GLN A 15 -12.06 -10.02 7.58
C GLN A 15 -10.64 -9.72 8.08
N GLU A 16 -10.50 -9.54 9.38
CA GLU A 16 -9.23 -9.18 9.98
C GLU A 16 -8.10 -10.12 9.60
N GLU A 17 -8.35 -11.42 9.61
CA GLU A 17 -7.35 -12.42 9.25
C GLU A 17 -6.89 -12.28 7.81
N GLU A 18 -7.83 -12.09 6.89
CA GLU A 18 -7.53 -11.91 5.48
C GLU A 18 -6.77 -10.61 5.23
N ARG A 19 -7.18 -9.54 5.92
CA ARG A 19 -6.52 -8.25 5.83
C ARG A 19 -5.09 -8.33 6.34
N ASN A 20 -4.88 -8.98 7.48
CA ASN A 20 -3.53 -9.14 8.05
C ASN A 20 -2.63 -9.96 7.13
N LYS A 21 -3.19 -10.98 6.48
CA LYS A 21 -2.45 -11.78 5.50
C LYS A 21 -2.01 -10.92 4.31
N LEU A 22 -2.91 -10.12 3.78
CA LEU A 22 -2.62 -9.22 2.66
C LEU A 22 -1.55 -8.20 3.05
N ILE A 23 -1.65 -7.61 4.23
CA ILE A 23 -0.66 -6.66 4.74
C ILE A 23 0.70 -7.34 4.88
N GLY A 24 0.73 -8.57 5.37
CA GLY A 24 1.98 -9.35 5.48
C GLY A 24 2.62 -9.61 4.13
N GLU A 25 1.82 -9.92 3.11
CA GLU A 25 2.30 -10.08 1.74
C GLU A 25 2.89 -8.79 1.18
N ILE A 26 2.22 -7.67 1.42
CA ILE A 26 2.70 -6.35 1.00
C ILE A 26 4.06 -6.06 1.65
N LYS A 27 4.19 -6.28 2.94
CA LYS A 27 5.45 -6.02 3.66
C LYS A 27 6.57 -6.91 3.14
N ALA A 28 6.29 -8.17 2.85
CA ALA A 28 7.27 -9.10 2.30
C ALA A 28 7.75 -8.65 0.92
N GLU A 29 6.84 -8.18 0.08
CA GLU A 29 7.19 -7.68 -1.25
C GLU A 29 8.01 -6.40 -1.16
N LEU A 30 7.71 -5.51 -0.22
CA LEU A 30 8.50 -4.29 0.00
C LEU A 30 9.94 -4.64 0.38
N LYS A 31 10.11 -5.59 1.28
CA LYS A 31 11.46 -6.05 1.67
C LYS A 31 12.19 -6.70 0.51
N SER A 32 11.50 -7.52 -0.28
CA SER A 32 12.08 -8.16 -1.45
C SER A 32 12.52 -7.16 -2.50
N ALA A 33 11.86 -6.01 -2.56
CA ALA A 33 12.21 -4.93 -3.48
C ALA A 33 13.29 -4.00 -2.93
N SER A 34 13.91 -4.34 -1.81
CA SER A 34 14.95 -3.55 -1.14
C SER A 34 14.43 -2.22 -0.57
N LEU A 35 13.16 -2.19 -0.22
CA LEU A 35 12.55 -1.06 0.46
C LEU A 35 12.54 -1.29 1.97
N LYS A 36 13.13 -0.35 2.69
CA LYS A 36 13.12 -0.40 4.14
C LYS A 36 11.89 0.36 4.65
N ILE A 37 11.08 -0.29 5.47
CA ILE A 37 9.91 0.34 6.08
C ILE A 37 10.36 1.17 7.28
N ILE A 38 10.23 2.49 7.17
CA ILE A 38 10.59 3.43 8.25
C ILE A 38 9.40 3.59 9.19
N ASN A 39 8.21 3.67 8.64
CA ASN A 39 7.00 3.90 9.42
C ASN A 39 5.79 3.23 8.73
N GLU A 40 4.90 2.71 9.55
CA GLU A 40 3.62 2.17 9.10
C GLU A 40 2.51 2.92 9.83
N ASP A 41 1.63 3.56 9.07
CA ASP A 41 0.52 4.32 9.62
C ASP A 41 -0.79 3.72 9.12
N VAL A 42 -1.52 3.07 10.02
CA VAL A 42 -2.80 2.44 9.69
C VAL A 42 -3.92 3.42 10.00
N TRP A 43 -4.53 3.95 8.95
CA TRP A 43 -5.62 4.91 9.10
C TRP A 43 -6.96 4.23 9.34
N GLY A 44 -7.11 2.96 8.95
CA GLY A 44 -8.37 2.22 9.06
C GLY A 44 -9.36 2.60 7.97
N GLU A 45 -10.64 2.37 8.23
CA GLU A 45 -11.68 2.68 7.27
C GLU A 45 -11.89 4.19 7.17
N LYS A 46 -11.95 4.69 5.93
CA LYS A 46 -12.23 6.09 5.62
C LYS A 46 -13.24 6.15 4.49
N ASP A 47 -14.08 7.16 4.53
CA ASP A 47 -15.08 7.38 3.48
C ASP A 47 -14.44 8.09 2.28
N PHE A 48 -14.91 7.72 1.09
CA PHE A 48 -14.50 8.38 -0.14
C PHE A 48 -15.46 9.53 -0.47
N ALA A 49 -14.94 10.54 -1.16
CA ALA A 49 -15.77 11.58 -1.74
C ALA A 49 -16.70 11.03 -2.83
N TYR A 50 -16.28 9.93 -3.49
CA TYR A 50 -17.03 9.22 -4.52
C TYR A 50 -16.76 7.72 -4.39
N LYS A 51 -17.63 6.92 -5.01
CA LYS A 51 -17.52 5.47 -4.91
C LYS A 51 -16.33 4.91 -5.69
N ILE A 52 -15.62 3.97 -5.08
CA ILE A 52 -14.58 3.18 -5.73
C ILE A 52 -15.03 1.72 -5.63
N LYS A 53 -15.07 1.03 -6.77
CA LYS A 53 -15.53 -0.37 -6.84
C LYS A 53 -16.91 -0.58 -6.19
N GLY A 54 -17.78 0.41 -6.32
CA GLY A 54 -19.11 0.36 -5.74
C GLY A 54 -19.19 0.60 -4.24
N SER A 55 -18.08 0.87 -3.58
CA SER A 55 -18.03 1.13 -2.15
C SER A 55 -17.78 2.60 -1.86
N LYS A 56 -18.36 3.09 -0.78
CA LYS A 56 -18.17 4.46 -0.31
C LYS A 56 -16.96 4.60 0.62
N ASN A 57 -16.38 3.50 1.06
CA ASN A 57 -15.25 3.52 1.99
C ASN A 57 -14.18 2.53 1.58
N GLY A 58 -13.01 2.67 2.18
CA GLY A 58 -11.88 1.76 1.99
C GLY A 58 -11.01 1.75 3.23
N TYR A 59 -10.12 0.77 3.31
CA TYR A 59 -9.18 0.64 4.41
C TYR A 59 -7.84 1.23 3.97
N TYR A 60 -7.38 2.24 4.68
CA TYR A 60 -6.18 3.01 4.32
C TYR A 60 -4.98 2.62 5.16
N ILE A 61 -3.85 2.41 4.49
CA ILE A 61 -2.55 2.20 5.14
C ILE A 61 -1.51 3.03 4.40
N VAL A 62 -0.65 3.71 5.15
CA VAL A 62 0.43 4.51 4.59
C VAL A 62 1.77 4.02 5.14
N TYR A 63 2.72 3.79 4.24
CA TYR A 63 4.09 3.41 4.59
C TYR A 63 5.05 4.51 4.20
N LYS A 64 6.00 4.80 5.08
CA LYS A 64 7.16 5.61 4.74
C LYS A 64 8.34 4.67 4.56
N LEU A 65 9.02 4.81 3.44
CA LEU A 65 10.02 3.85 2.98
C LEU A 65 11.32 4.56 2.59
N GLU A 66 12.42 3.83 2.68
CA GLU A 66 13.71 4.24 2.14
C GLU A 66 14.27 3.16 1.23
N SER A 67 14.94 3.55 0.14
CA SER A 67 15.65 2.62 -0.72
C SER A 67 16.71 3.34 -1.54
N GLU A 68 17.75 2.60 -1.92
CA GLU A 68 18.74 3.10 -2.89
C GLU A 68 18.26 2.89 -4.33
N ARG A 69 17.25 2.05 -4.53
CA ARG A 69 16.66 1.80 -5.84
C ARG A 69 15.78 2.97 -6.26
N CYS A 70 15.72 3.19 -7.56
CA CYS A 70 14.90 4.25 -8.16
C CYS A 70 13.72 3.72 -8.95
N GLU A 71 13.68 2.41 -9.22
CA GLU A 71 12.65 1.80 -10.07
C GLU A 71 12.00 0.61 -9.37
N PHE A 72 10.68 0.56 -9.44
CA PHE A 72 9.89 -0.46 -8.76
C PHE A 72 8.78 -1.01 -9.65
N PHE A 73 9.06 -1.20 -10.94
CA PHE A 73 8.05 -1.65 -11.90
C PHE A 73 7.43 -3.00 -11.53
N ASP A 74 8.26 -3.95 -11.08
CA ASP A 74 7.78 -5.28 -10.71
C ASP A 74 6.87 -5.21 -9.49
N LEU A 75 7.22 -4.35 -8.53
CA LEU A 75 6.45 -4.16 -7.32
C LEU A 75 5.08 -3.55 -7.63
N VAL A 76 5.06 -2.50 -8.43
CA VAL A 76 3.81 -1.84 -8.83
C VAL A 76 2.92 -2.81 -9.62
N LYS A 77 3.53 -3.59 -10.51
CA LYS A 77 2.80 -4.59 -11.28
C LYS A 77 2.17 -5.63 -10.36
N SER A 78 2.90 -6.09 -9.35
CA SER A 78 2.38 -7.04 -8.37
C SER A 78 1.17 -6.47 -7.62
N PHE A 79 1.25 -5.21 -7.20
CA PHE A 79 0.12 -4.56 -6.52
C PHE A 79 -1.11 -4.47 -7.42
N ASN A 80 -0.92 -4.18 -8.69
CA ASN A 80 -2.02 -4.11 -9.66
C ASN A 80 -2.71 -5.45 -9.86
N LEU A 81 -2.00 -6.55 -9.62
CA LEU A 81 -2.57 -7.91 -9.76
C LEU A 81 -3.35 -8.36 -8.53
N LYS A 82 -3.21 -7.70 -7.40
CA LYS A 82 -3.92 -8.05 -6.17
C LYS A 82 -5.31 -7.41 -6.17
N LYS A 83 -6.35 -8.22 -6.28
CA LYS A 83 -7.74 -7.74 -6.40
C LYS A 83 -8.22 -6.96 -5.18
N ASP A 84 -7.69 -7.25 -4.00
CA ASP A 84 -8.11 -6.59 -2.76
C ASP A 84 -7.36 -5.29 -2.48
N ILE A 85 -6.32 -5.00 -3.24
CA ILE A 85 -5.71 -3.68 -3.26
C ILE A 85 -6.45 -2.89 -4.34
N TRP A 86 -7.33 -2.00 -3.90
CA TRP A 86 -8.16 -1.24 -4.83
C TRP A 86 -7.40 -0.11 -5.51
N ARG A 87 -6.54 0.55 -4.74
CA ARG A 87 -5.69 1.62 -5.25
C ARG A 87 -4.40 1.67 -4.46
N HIS A 88 -3.37 2.16 -5.11
CA HIS A 88 -2.11 2.48 -4.45
C HIS A 88 -1.54 3.76 -5.05
N LEU A 89 -0.81 4.51 -4.24
CA LEU A 89 -0.14 5.73 -4.67
C LEU A 89 1.29 5.66 -4.16
N PHE A 90 2.24 5.64 -5.08
CA PHE A 90 3.67 5.53 -4.78
C PHE A 90 4.34 6.84 -5.15
N LEU A 91 4.79 7.58 -4.14
CA LEU A 91 5.37 8.89 -4.31
C LEU A 91 6.82 8.91 -3.83
N LYS A 92 7.69 9.59 -4.58
CA LYS A 92 9.04 9.89 -4.13
C LYS A 92 8.97 11.17 -3.31
N ILE A 93 9.50 11.12 -2.09
CA ILE A 93 9.56 12.28 -1.22
C ILE A 93 10.90 12.97 -1.46
N GLU A 94 10.87 14.24 -1.79
CA GLU A 94 12.08 15.04 -1.94
C GLU A 94 12.39 15.75 -0.63
N ASP A 95 13.66 15.72 -0.24
CA ASP A 95 14.13 16.44 0.95
C ASP A 95 14.38 17.91 0.63
#